data_889fb460854475e0103162716fff9960
#
_entry.id   889fb460854475e0103162716fff9960
#
_cell.length_a   1.000
_cell.length_b   1.000
_cell.length_c   1.000
_cell.angle_alpha   90.00
_cell.angle_beta   90.00
_cell.angle_gamma   90.00
#
_symmetry.space_group_name_H-M   'P 1'
#
loop_
_entity.id
_entity.type
_entity.pdbx_description
1 polymer ?
#
loop_
_entity_poly.entity_id
_entity_poly.type
_entity_poly.pdbx_seq_one_letter_code
_entity_poly.pdbx_strand_id
1 'polypeptide(L)'
;MSWRTVIVSNRCKLDLKLGYMMLAHPQMDTLFDFSGDGINTLVIEAPSFFRQFLQDISLQVSGLEGKAVLSQNNMPITFSKFAEVLDSFLSFEISKKSLVSKLQARLEAEALNERNYVRTMQLLGEVEQFIQELSFELPCTVACDKISIGGVIRSAGIEILDDYGDDLERILDYMELTRELERDKLFVLVNLRSFYRDEEIAPFFRSILDH
;
A
#
# COMPACT_ATOMS: atom_id res chain seq x y z
N MET A 1 -2.81 -18.65 27.17
CA MET A 1 -3.38 -17.27 27.26
C MET A 1 -3.22 -16.66 25.88
N SER A 2 -4.30 -16.38 25.19
CA SER A 2 -4.23 -15.73 23.86
C SER A 2 -4.02 -14.23 24.07
N TRP A 3 -2.81 -13.75 23.82
CA TRP A 3 -2.49 -12.33 23.87
C TRP A 3 -3.07 -11.64 22.64
N ARG A 4 -4.01 -10.73 22.85
CA ARG A 4 -4.54 -9.87 21.77
C ARG A 4 -3.55 -8.78 21.49
N THR A 5 -2.79 -8.95 20.43
CA THR A 5 -1.67 -8.08 20.11
C THR A 5 -2.00 -7.28 18.85
N VAL A 6 -1.83 -5.98 18.92
CA VAL A 6 -1.82 -5.08 17.77
C VAL A 6 -0.38 -4.60 17.60
N ILE A 7 0.19 -4.87 16.45
CA ILE A 7 1.54 -4.43 16.12
C ILE A 7 1.40 -3.30 15.12
N VAL A 8 2.06 -2.21 15.41
CA VAL A 8 2.02 -1.04 14.55
C VAL A 8 3.43 -0.77 14.06
N SER A 9 3.62 -0.86 12.75
CA SER A 9 4.87 -0.53 12.10
C SER A 9 4.72 0.79 11.36
N ASN A 10 5.54 1.76 11.74
CA ASN A 10 5.74 2.98 10.98
C ASN A 10 7.22 3.02 10.60
N ARG A 11 7.51 2.86 9.33
CA ARG A 11 8.86 3.09 8.85
C ARG A 11 8.86 4.07 7.69
N CYS A 12 9.34 5.24 8.00
CA CYS A 12 9.74 6.20 7.00
C CYS A 12 11.25 6.44 7.16
N LYS A 13 12.03 5.71 6.41
CA LYS A 13 13.43 6.08 6.16
C LYS A 13 13.41 7.01 4.97
N LEU A 14 13.55 8.24 5.04
CA LEU A 14 14.03 9.07 3.93
C LEU A 14 13.44 10.46 3.75
N ASP A 15 12.64 10.97 4.66
CA ASP A 15 12.47 12.42 4.60
C ASP A 15 12.44 13.00 6.02
N LEU A 16 13.42 13.82 6.34
CA LEU A 16 13.50 14.70 7.52
C LEU A 16 12.27 15.63 7.67
N LYS A 17 11.22 15.39 6.90
CA LYS A 17 9.95 16.15 6.87
C LYS A 17 8.77 15.42 7.50
N LEU A 18 8.88 14.12 7.82
CA LEU A 18 7.83 13.41 8.53
C LEU A 18 8.00 13.65 10.03
N GLY A 19 7.23 14.59 10.50
CA GLY A 19 7.14 14.89 11.91
C GLY A 19 6.53 13.74 12.71
N TYR A 20 6.46 13.92 14.02
CA TYR A 20 5.91 12.98 14.99
C TYR A 20 4.52 12.51 14.60
N MET A 21 4.37 11.19 14.37
CA MET A 21 3.06 10.57 14.19
C MET A 21 2.60 9.96 15.51
N MET A 22 1.39 10.23 15.93
CA MET A 22 0.83 9.75 17.20
C MET A 22 -0.57 9.20 17.00
N LEU A 23 -0.89 8.14 17.76
CA LEU A 23 -2.22 7.54 17.85
C LEU A 23 -2.74 7.68 19.26
N ALA A 24 -3.93 8.21 19.40
CA ALA A 24 -4.69 8.31 20.65
C ALA A 24 -6.03 7.59 20.52
N HIS A 25 -6.52 7.05 21.63
CA HIS A 25 -7.88 6.53 21.74
C HIS A 25 -8.44 6.89 23.12
N PRO A 26 -9.74 7.28 23.27
CA PRO A 26 -10.31 7.73 24.54
C PRO A 26 -10.24 6.72 25.70
N GLN A 27 -10.10 5.43 25.39
CA GLN A 27 -9.98 4.36 26.39
C GLN A 27 -8.53 3.93 26.65
N MET A 28 -7.55 4.67 26.12
CA MET A 28 -6.13 4.44 26.37
C MET A 28 -5.60 5.56 27.27
N ASP A 29 -4.83 5.17 28.28
CA ASP A 29 -4.20 6.11 29.21
C ASP A 29 -2.92 6.74 28.63
N THR A 30 -2.41 6.18 27.52
CA THR A 30 -1.13 6.60 26.91
C THR A 30 -1.32 6.88 25.41
N LEU A 31 -0.55 7.84 24.92
CA LEU A 31 -0.41 8.09 23.49
C LEU A 31 0.63 7.11 22.90
N PHE A 32 0.32 6.58 21.72
CA PHE A 32 1.32 5.87 20.92
C PHE A 32 2.09 6.86 20.07
N ASP A 33 3.39 6.91 20.28
CA ASP A 33 4.32 7.72 19.51
C ASP A 33 5.07 6.82 18.52
N PHE A 34 4.89 7.09 17.23
CA PHE A 34 5.52 6.38 16.12
C PHE A 34 6.71 7.17 15.54
N SER A 35 7.23 8.15 16.24
CA SER A 35 8.35 8.99 15.77
C SER A 35 9.70 8.26 15.74
N GLY A 36 9.79 7.09 16.38
CA GLY A 36 11.00 6.27 16.39
C GLY A 36 11.08 5.26 15.25
N ASP A 37 12.30 4.87 14.88
CA ASP A 37 12.58 3.80 13.92
C ASP A 37 12.28 2.43 14.55
N GLY A 38 11.02 2.14 14.87
CA GLY A 38 10.69 0.94 15.61
C GLY A 38 9.32 0.37 15.30
N ILE A 39 9.15 -0.88 15.72
CA ILE A 39 7.86 -1.56 15.71
C ILE A 39 7.24 -1.38 17.09
N ASN A 40 6.05 -0.80 17.13
CA ASN A 40 5.29 -0.61 18.34
C ASN A 40 4.33 -1.79 18.54
N THR A 41 4.30 -2.33 19.75
CA THR A 41 3.39 -3.44 20.08
C THR A 41 2.42 -3.00 21.16
N LEU A 42 1.13 -3.07 20.87
CA LEU A 42 0.04 -2.84 21.81
C LEU A 42 -0.57 -4.18 22.23
N VAL A 43 -0.57 -4.46 23.52
CA VAL A 43 -1.25 -5.62 24.09
C VAL A 43 -2.51 -5.14 24.80
N ILE A 44 -3.67 -5.59 24.34
CA ILE A 44 -4.97 -5.26 24.92
C ILE A 44 -5.56 -6.51 25.59
N GLU A 45 -5.59 -6.52 26.90
CA GLU A 45 -6.11 -7.67 27.67
C GLU A 45 -7.64 -7.73 27.65
N ALA A 46 -8.32 -6.59 27.74
CA ALA A 46 -9.77 -6.51 27.79
C ALA A 46 -10.42 -6.81 26.42
N PRO A 47 -11.21 -7.91 26.28
CA PRO A 47 -11.81 -8.28 24.99
C PRO A 47 -12.74 -7.22 24.41
N SER A 48 -13.49 -6.55 25.25
CA SER A 48 -14.43 -5.50 24.86
C SER A 48 -13.70 -4.28 24.29
N PHE A 49 -12.62 -3.86 24.94
CA PHE A 49 -11.79 -2.75 24.47
C PHE A 49 -11.06 -3.12 23.16
N PHE A 50 -10.45 -4.31 23.09
CA PHE A 50 -9.80 -4.78 21.87
C PHE A 50 -10.74 -4.73 20.66
N ARG A 51 -11.97 -5.27 20.81
CA ARG A 51 -12.96 -5.23 19.75
C ARG A 51 -13.34 -3.80 19.36
N GLN A 52 -13.60 -2.94 20.34
CA GLN A 52 -13.99 -1.55 20.07
C GLN A 52 -12.85 -0.77 19.41
N PHE A 53 -11.62 -0.92 19.87
CA PHE A 53 -10.44 -0.30 19.29
C PHE A 53 -10.26 -0.67 17.81
N LEU A 54 -10.37 -1.97 17.48
CA LEU A 54 -10.28 -2.41 16.09
C LEU A 54 -11.45 -1.94 15.24
N GLN A 55 -12.67 -1.92 15.79
CA GLN A 55 -13.82 -1.37 15.08
C GLN A 55 -13.63 0.12 14.74
N ASP A 56 -13.20 0.93 15.72
CA ASP A 56 -12.97 2.35 15.52
C ASP A 56 -11.88 2.58 14.43
N ILE A 57 -10.76 1.88 14.49
CA ILE A 57 -9.70 2.01 13.48
C ILE A 57 -10.17 1.52 12.11
N SER A 58 -10.83 0.37 12.02
CA SER A 58 -11.29 -0.20 10.75
C SER A 58 -12.34 0.71 10.06
N LEU A 59 -13.25 1.29 10.84
CA LEU A 59 -14.21 2.29 10.33
C LEU A 59 -13.47 3.51 9.77
N GLN A 60 -12.50 4.04 10.51
CA GLN A 60 -11.76 5.24 10.09
C GLN A 60 -10.83 4.99 8.90
N VAL A 61 -10.23 3.81 8.78
CA VAL A 61 -9.48 3.40 7.59
C VAL A 61 -10.41 3.29 6.37
N SER A 62 -11.66 2.88 6.57
CA SER A 62 -12.69 2.86 5.53
C SER A 62 -13.31 4.25 5.24
N GLY A 63 -12.83 5.31 5.89
CA GLY A 63 -13.31 6.68 5.69
C GLY A 63 -14.58 7.04 6.49
N LEU A 64 -14.99 6.19 7.41
CA LEU A 64 -16.13 6.43 8.33
C LEU A 64 -15.64 7.05 9.63
N GLU A 65 -16.58 7.48 10.49
CA GLU A 65 -16.25 8.06 11.78
C GLU A 65 -15.87 6.99 12.81
N GLY A 66 -14.89 7.29 13.67
CA GLY A 66 -14.45 6.48 14.81
C GLY A 66 -13.84 7.38 15.88
N LYS A 67 -13.48 6.80 17.02
CA LYS A 67 -13.02 7.55 18.21
C LYS A 67 -11.50 7.69 18.30
N ALA A 68 -10.74 6.94 17.51
CA ALA A 68 -9.30 7.06 17.48
C ALA A 68 -8.87 8.37 16.80
N VAL A 69 -7.76 8.93 17.22
CA VAL A 69 -7.17 10.14 16.62
C VAL A 69 -5.76 9.79 16.16
N LEU A 70 -5.53 9.86 14.86
CA LEU A 70 -4.20 9.81 14.28
C LEU A 70 -3.75 11.24 14.00
N SER A 71 -2.57 11.61 14.46
CA SER A 71 -2.03 12.95 14.25
C SER A 71 -0.61 12.89 13.71
N GLN A 72 -0.24 13.90 12.93
CA GLN A 72 1.10 14.14 12.45
C GLN A 72 1.48 15.58 12.77
N ASN A 73 2.61 15.80 13.44
CA ASN A 73 3.03 17.13 13.93
C ASN A 73 1.94 17.83 14.74
N ASN A 74 1.27 17.11 15.62
CA ASN A 74 0.13 17.58 16.42
C ASN A 74 -1.10 18.03 15.62
N MET A 75 -1.17 17.72 14.32
CA MET A 75 -2.32 17.98 13.47
C MET A 75 -3.05 16.68 13.18
N PRO A 76 -4.37 16.58 13.39
CA PRO A 76 -5.14 15.39 13.04
C PRO A 76 -5.04 15.08 11.56
N ILE A 77 -4.82 13.80 11.23
CA ILE A 77 -4.77 13.29 9.86
C ILE A 77 -5.78 12.17 9.66
N THR A 78 -6.14 11.94 8.41
CA THR A 78 -7.19 10.98 8.05
C THR A 78 -6.65 9.57 7.98
N PHE A 79 -7.19 8.65 8.78
CA PHE A 79 -6.79 7.24 8.78
C PHE A 79 -6.82 6.59 7.40
N SER A 80 -7.86 6.82 6.62
CA SER A 80 -8.00 6.20 5.29
C SER A 80 -6.86 6.52 4.30
N LYS A 81 -6.12 7.60 4.55
CA LYS A 81 -4.96 7.98 3.74
C LYS A 81 -3.63 7.50 4.31
N PHE A 82 -3.54 7.43 5.63
CA PHE A 82 -2.27 7.26 6.33
C PHE A 82 -2.17 5.94 7.12
N ALA A 83 -3.22 5.15 7.19
CA ALA A 83 -3.19 3.88 7.91
C ALA A 83 -3.83 2.75 7.11
N GLU A 84 -3.37 1.54 7.36
CA GLU A 84 -3.93 0.31 6.81
C GLU A 84 -3.94 -0.78 7.87
N VAL A 85 -5.05 -1.53 7.96
CA VAL A 85 -5.22 -2.62 8.91
C VAL A 85 -5.06 -3.95 8.18
N LEU A 86 -4.15 -4.79 8.68
CA LEU A 86 -3.91 -6.15 8.21
C LEU A 86 -4.33 -7.10 9.32
N ASP A 87 -5.51 -7.69 9.20
CA ASP A 87 -6.14 -8.60 10.16
C ASP A 87 -6.32 -10.02 9.63
N SER A 88 -6.09 -10.21 8.33
CA SER A 88 -6.12 -11.51 7.67
C SER A 88 -4.82 -11.73 6.89
N PHE A 89 -4.07 -12.75 7.28
CA PHE A 89 -2.77 -13.05 6.68
C PHE A 89 -2.83 -14.24 5.71
N LEU A 90 -3.75 -15.19 5.92
CA LEU A 90 -3.85 -16.42 5.13
C LEU A 90 -4.43 -16.23 3.72
N SER A 91 -5.26 -15.21 3.52
CA SER A 91 -5.87 -14.88 2.23
C SER A 91 -5.54 -13.45 1.78
N PHE A 92 -4.33 -13.03 2.08
CA PHE A 92 -3.89 -11.69 1.78
C PHE A 92 -3.57 -11.55 0.30
N GLU A 93 -4.28 -10.66 -0.41
CA GLU A 93 -4.04 -10.36 -1.82
C GLU A 93 -3.17 -9.10 -1.95
N ILE A 94 -2.01 -9.26 -2.58
CA ILE A 94 -1.12 -8.14 -2.90
C ILE A 94 -1.65 -7.30 -4.08
N SER A 95 -2.37 -7.92 -5.01
CA SER A 95 -2.85 -7.29 -6.25
C SER A 95 -4.16 -6.49 -6.06
N LYS A 96 -4.19 -5.59 -5.08
CA LYS A 96 -5.33 -4.68 -4.88
C LYS A 96 -5.47 -3.71 -6.05
N LYS A 97 -6.70 -3.50 -6.53
CA LYS A 97 -7.00 -2.59 -7.67
C LYS A 97 -6.42 -1.18 -7.50
N SER A 98 -6.43 -0.65 -6.27
CA SER A 98 -5.85 0.66 -5.97
C SER A 98 -4.34 0.68 -6.20
N LEU A 99 -3.64 -0.37 -5.79
CA LEU A 99 -2.19 -0.51 -5.93
C LEU A 99 -1.80 -0.71 -7.40
N VAL A 100 -2.53 -1.58 -8.12
CA VAL A 100 -2.33 -1.78 -9.57
C VAL A 100 -2.55 -0.48 -10.35
N SER A 101 -3.57 0.32 -10.01
CA SER A 101 -3.80 1.61 -10.66
C SER A 101 -2.64 2.60 -10.44
N LYS A 102 -2.04 2.61 -9.25
CA LYS A 102 -0.87 3.45 -8.95
C LYS A 102 0.39 2.94 -9.64
N LEU A 103 0.57 1.63 -9.70
CA LEU A 103 1.65 1.01 -10.47
C LEU A 103 1.55 1.39 -11.96
N GLN A 104 0.35 1.32 -12.54
CA GLN A 104 0.12 1.75 -13.93
C GLN A 104 0.45 3.23 -14.12
N ALA A 105 0.02 4.11 -13.20
CA ALA A 105 0.35 5.53 -13.25
C ALA A 105 1.87 5.79 -13.12
N ARG A 106 2.56 5.01 -12.27
CA ARG A 106 4.03 5.09 -12.14
C ARG A 106 4.73 4.67 -13.42
N LEU A 107 4.28 3.57 -14.05
CA LEU A 107 4.82 3.11 -15.34
C LEU A 107 4.57 4.12 -16.46
N GLU A 108 3.40 4.76 -16.49
CA GLU A 108 3.10 5.83 -17.43
C GLU A 108 4.05 7.03 -17.24
N ALA A 109 4.27 7.45 -15.99
CA ALA A 109 5.21 8.53 -15.69
C ALA A 109 6.65 8.17 -16.08
N GLU A 110 7.09 6.92 -15.84
CA GLU A 110 8.41 6.44 -16.26
C GLU A 110 8.56 6.38 -17.79
N ALA A 111 7.51 6.01 -18.52
CA ALA A 111 7.52 5.99 -19.97
C ALA A 111 7.59 7.42 -20.58
N LEU A 112 7.09 8.42 -19.86
CA LEU A 112 7.06 9.82 -20.31
C LEU A 112 8.19 10.67 -19.72
N ASN A 113 9.12 10.11 -18.95
CA ASN A 113 10.26 10.83 -18.43
C ASN A 113 11.28 11.17 -19.54
N GLU A 114 12.21 12.07 -19.27
CA GLU A 114 13.22 12.54 -20.24
C GLU A 114 14.00 11.40 -20.91
N ARG A 115 14.30 10.33 -20.15
CA ARG A 115 15.08 9.19 -20.64
C ARG A 115 14.31 8.33 -21.65
N ASN A 116 13.01 8.13 -21.41
CA ASN A 116 12.18 7.17 -22.14
C ASN A 116 11.27 7.83 -23.20
N TYR A 117 11.06 9.15 -23.11
CA TYR A 117 10.09 9.87 -23.93
C TYR A 117 10.21 9.61 -25.43
N VAL A 118 11.43 9.77 -25.96
CA VAL A 118 11.67 9.62 -27.42
C VAL A 118 11.31 8.20 -27.88
N ARG A 119 11.77 7.20 -27.11
CA ARG A 119 11.48 5.80 -27.42
C ARG A 119 9.97 5.51 -27.33
N THR A 120 9.31 6.04 -26.32
CA THR A 120 7.86 5.86 -26.14
C THR A 120 7.09 6.46 -27.31
N MET A 121 7.42 7.69 -27.73
CA MET A 121 6.75 8.31 -28.89
C MET A 121 7.01 7.57 -30.17
N GLN A 122 8.22 7.06 -30.38
CA GLN A 122 8.56 6.25 -31.55
C GLN A 122 7.71 4.97 -31.61
N LEU A 123 7.64 4.20 -30.53
CA LEU A 123 6.85 2.98 -30.47
C LEU A 123 5.35 3.23 -30.69
N LEU A 124 4.80 4.29 -30.13
CA LEU A 124 3.39 4.64 -30.36
C LEU A 124 3.14 5.03 -31.80
N GLY A 125 4.06 5.78 -32.43
CA GLY A 125 3.98 6.12 -33.85
C GLY A 125 4.07 4.90 -34.78
N GLU A 126 4.93 3.93 -34.46
CA GLU A 126 5.03 2.67 -35.20
C GLU A 126 3.71 1.87 -35.12
N VAL A 127 3.07 1.81 -33.96
CA VAL A 127 1.76 1.15 -33.78
C VAL A 127 0.66 1.88 -34.58
N GLU A 128 0.62 3.23 -34.47
CA GLU A 128 -0.34 4.04 -35.27
C GLU A 128 -0.18 3.81 -36.77
N GLN A 129 1.06 3.81 -37.25
CA GLN A 129 1.37 3.55 -38.66
C GLN A 129 0.93 2.16 -39.08
N PHE A 130 1.23 1.14 -38.25
CA PHE A 130 0.82 -0.24 -38.59
C PHE A 130 -0.70 -0.38 -38.64
N ILE A 131 -1.46 0.25 -37.78
CA ILE A 131 -2.93 0.26 -37.84
C ILE A 131 -3.43 0.92 -39.14
N GLN A 132 -2.79 2.01 -39.56
CA GLN A 132 -3.12 2.67 -40.83
C GLN A 132 -2.83 1.76 -42.01
N GLU A 133 -1.68 1.08 -42.03
CA GLU A 133 -1.34 0.12 -43.12
C GLU A 133 -2.36 -1.00 -43.23
N LEU A 134 -2.81 -1.58 -42.11
CA LEU A 134 -3.86 -2.60 -42.10
C LEU A 134 -5.19 -2.08 -42.63
N SER A 135 -5.45 -0.78 -42.52
CA SER A 135 -6.70 -0.18 -42.99
C SER A 135 -6.77 0.03 -44.54
N PHE A 136 -5.62 0.04 -45.24
CA PHE A 136 -5.59 0.27 -46.68
C PHE A 136 -6.30 -0.81 -47.52
N GLU A 137 -6.41 -2.03 -47.01
CA GLU A 137 -7.09 -3.12 -47.66
C GLU A 137 -8.61 -3.12 -47.43
N LEU A 138 -9.12 -2.23 -46.61
CA LEU A 138 -10.53 -2.17 -46.28
C LEU A 138 -11.31 -1.27 -47.25
N PRO A 139 -12.56 -1.61 -47.59
CA PRO A 139 -13.40 -0.81 -48.48
C PRO A 139 -14.02 0.44 -47.80
N CYS A 140 -13.42 0.93 -46.73
CA CYS A 140 -13.89 2.08 -45.96
C CYS A 140 -12.70 2.91 -45.44
N THR A 141 -12.95 4.17 -45.12
CA THR A 141 -11.96 5.04 -44.47
C THR A 141 -11.97 4.75 -42.99
N VAL A 142 -10.82 4.36 -42.46
CA VAL A 142 -10.61 4.15 -41.03
C VAL A 142 -9.88 5.36 -40.46
N ALA A 143 -10.39 5.91 -39.36
CA ALA A 143 -9.70 6.89 -38.53
C ALA A 143 -9.40 6.24 -37.18
N CYS A 144 -8.19 6.46 -36.66
CA CYS A 144 -7.84 6.03 -35.31
C CYS A 144 -7.48 7.26 -34.49
N ASP A 145 -7.89 7.25 -33.23
CA ASP A 145 -7.48 8.26 -32.27
C ASP A 145 -6.01 8.07 -31.91
N LYS A 146 -5.37 9.14 -31.45
CA LYS A 146 -3.98 9.09 -31.01
C LYS A 146 -3.83 8.09 -29.85
N ILE A 147 -2.93 7.13 -30.02
CA ILE A 147 -2.63 6.12 -29.01
C ILE A 147 -1.85 6.77 -27.87
N SER A 148 -2.28 6.51 -26.63
CA SER A 148 -1.56 6.95 -25.43
C SER A 148 -0.86 5.78 -24.76
N ILE A 149 0.34 6.03 -24.19
CA ILE A 149 1.08 4.99 -23.45
C ILE A 149 0.29 4.50 -22.24
N GLY A 150 -0.45 5.38 -21.55
CA GLY A 150 -1.34 4.98 -20.47
C GLY A 150 -2.47 4.04 -20.92
N GLY A 151 -2.97 4.21 -22.16
CA GLY A 151 -3.92 3.29 -22.78
C GLY A 151 -3.31 1.92 -23.03
N VAL A 152 -2.09 1.89 -23.58
CA VAL A 152 -1.33 0.65 -23.82
C VAL A 152 -1.05 -0.08 -22.51
N ILE A 153 -0.57 0.62 -21.48
CA ILE A 153 -0.28 0.05 -20.16
C ILE A 153 -1.54 -0.58 -19.53
N ARG A 154 -2.69 0.10 -19.61
CA ARG A 154 -3.96 -0.45 -19.11
C ARG A 154 -4.42 -1.69 -19.88
N SER A 155 -4.28 -1.68 -21.19
CA SER A 155 -4.68 -2.82 -22.04
C SER A 155 -3.73 -4.01 -21.93
N ALA A 156 -2.50 -3.82 -21.46
CA ALA A 156 -1.53 -4.89 -21.23
C ALA A 156 -1.92 -5.82 -20.06
N GLY A 157 -2.94 -5.46 -19.25
CA GLY A 157 -3.41 -6.33 -18.18
C GLY A 157 -2.35 -6.56 -17.09
N ILE A 158 -1.64 -5.50 -16.69
CA ILE A 158 -0.57 -5.60 -15.69
C ILE A 158 -1.14 -6.03 -14.35
N GLU A 159 -0.57 -7.09 -13.80
CA GLU A 159 -0.89 -7.65 -12.49
C GLU A 159 0.38 -7.72 -11.64
N ILE A 160 0.23 -7.63 -10.33
CA ILE A 160 1.31 -7.92 -9.39
C ILE A 160 1.30 -9.44 -9.19
N LEU A 161 2.40 -10.10 -9.54
CA LEU A 161 2.50 -11.55 -9.38
C LEU A 161 2.51 -11.91 -7.89
N ASP A 162 1.69 -12.87 -7.52
CA ASP A 162 1.53 -13.39 -6.17
C ASP A 162 2.06 -14.85 -6.13
N ASP A 163 3.37 -15.00 -6.36
CA ASP A 163 4.05 -16.30 -6.35
C ASP A 163 5.01 -16.37 -5.15
N TYR A 164 4.43 -16.27 -3.94
CA TYR A 164 5.16 -16.33 -2.69
C TYR A 164 5.05 -17.70 -2.04
N GLY A 165 6.17 -18.23 -1.61
CA GLY A 165 6.22 -19.45 -0.78
C GLY A 165 5.87 -19.21 0.69
N ASP A 166 5.93 -17.95 1.15
CA ASP A 166 5.73 -17.53 2.53
C ASP A 166 4.77 -16.32 2.59
N ASP A 167 3.76 -16.42 3.45
CA ASP A 167 2.78 -15.35 3.66
C ASP A 167 3.41 -14.09 4.27
N LEU A 168 4.45 -14.22 5.11
CA LEU A 168 5.14 -13.08 5.72
C LEU A 168 5.99 -12.33 4.68
N GLU A 169 6.61 -13.03 3.74
CA GLU A 169 7.33 -12.43 2.61
C GLU A 169 6.35 -11.63 1.73
N ARG A 170 5.18 -12.20 1.42
CA ARG A 170 4.11 -11.52 0.70
C ARG A 170 3.67 -10.23 1.37
N ILE A 171 3.53 -10.22 2.70
CA ILE A 171 3.15 -9.04 3.48
C ILE A 171 4.26 -7.98 3.42
N LEU A 172 5.53 -8.39 3.52
CA LEU A 172 6.67 -7.47 3.41
C LEU A 172 6.67 -6.77 2.06
N ASP A 173 6.58 -7.51 0.97
CA ASP A 173 6.58 -6.96 -0.38
C ASP A 173 5.38 -6.02 -0.60
N TYR A 174 4.22 -6.39 -0.04
CA TYR A 174 3.06 -5.50 -0.06
C TYR A 174 3.31 -4.19 0.68
N MET A 175 3.92 -4.25 1.87
CA MET A 175 4.26 -3.06 2.66
C MET A 175 5.26 -2.18 1.91
N GLU A 176 6.28 -2.78 1.29
CA GLU A 176 7.29 -2.07 0.50
C GLU A 176 6.70 -1.43 -0.75
N LEU A 177 5.89 -2.18 -1.50
CA LEU A 177 5.24 -1.68 -2.70
C LEU A 177 4.26 -0.54 -2.37
N THR A 178 3.52 -0.68 -1.26
CA THR A 178 2.62 0.37 -0.78
C THR A 178 3.41 1.62 -0.41
N ARG A 179 4.53 1.48 0.27
CA ARG A 179 5.41 2.60 0.63
C ARG A 179 5.98 3.30 -0.60
N GLU A 180 6.40 2.55 -1.60
CA GLU A 180 6.96 3.10 -2.84
C GLU A 180 5.92 3.86 -3.66
N LEU A 181 4.68 3.34 -3.74
CA LEU A 181 3.62 3.90 -4.56
C LEU A 181 2.72 4.91 -3.84
N GLU A 182 2.48 4.74 -2.54
CA GLU A 182 1.54 5.56 -1.78
C GLU A 182 2.21 6.50 -0.78
N ARG A 183 3.40 6.17 -0.28
CA ARG A 183 4.15 6.85 0.79
C ARG A 183 3.43 6.81 2.16
N ASP A 184 4.19 6.92 3.22
CA ASP A 184 3.76 7.28 4.59
C ASP A 184 2.51 6.58 5.13
N LYS A 185 2.44 5.24 5.03
CA LYS A 185 1.37 4.46 5.64
C LYS A 185 1.81 3.80 6.94
N LEU A 186 0.95 3.90 7.93
CA LEU A 186 1.00 3.17 9.19
C LEU A 186 0.32 1.82 8.99
N PHE A 187 1.07 0.73 9.09
CA PHE A 187 0.51 -0.62 9.01
C PHE A 187 0.16 -1.12 10.42
N VAL A 188 -1.08 -1.52 10.59
CA VAL A 188 -1.63 -2.07 11.84
C VAL A 188 -1.84 -3.57 11.66
N LEU A 189 -0.90 -4.37 12.15
CA LEU A 189 -0.93 -5.84 12.08
C LEU A 189 -1.67 -6.39 13.30
N VAL A 190 -2.79 -7.09 13.06
CA VAL A 190 -3.67 -7.54 14.15
C VAL A 190 -3.45 -9.03 14.44
N ASN A 191 -3.13 -9.37 15.69
CA ASN A 191 -3.00 -10.75 16.16
C ASN A 191 -2.01 -11.62 15.36
N LEU A 192 -0.89 -11.05 14.88
CA LEU A 192 0.12 -11.78 14.10
C LEU A 192 0.58 -13.06 14.80
N ARG A 193 0.74 -13.03 16.13
CA ARG A 193 1.11 -14.19 16.96
C ARG A 193 0.05 -15.29 17.05
N SER A 194 -1.14 -15.08 16.52
CA SER A 194 -2.14 -16.14 16.42
C SER A 194 -1.93 -17.03 15.19
N PHE A 195 -1.13 -16.59 14.24
CA PHE A 195 -0.86 -17.26 12.98
C PHE A 195 0.59 -17.77 12.87
N TYR A 196 1.54 -17.04 13.45
CA TYR A 196 2.98 -17.29 13.31
C TYR A 196 3.66 -17.45 14.66
N ARG A 197 4.74 -18.23 14.69
CA ARG A 197 5.59 -18.43 15.87
C ARG A 197 6.57 -17.26 16.04
N ASP A 198 7.09 -17.09 17.23
CA ASP A 198 8.06 -16.03 17.51
C ASP A 198 9.36 -16.18 16.66
N GLU A 199 9.72 -17.43 16.27
CA GLU A 199 10.87 -17.71 15.39
C GLU A 199 10.64 -17.20 13.94
N GLU A 200 9.39 -17.13 13.47
CA GLU A 200 8.99 -16.62 12.16
C GLU A 200 8.81 -15.09 12.20
N ILE A 201 8.22 -14.60 13.28
CA ILE A 201 7.95 -13.17 13.48
C ILE A 201 9.24 -12.35 13.67
N ALA A 202 10.25 -12.91 14.34
CA ALA A 202 11.48 -12.18 14.62
C ALA A 202 12.28 -11.82 13.35
N PRO A 203 12.49 -12.71 12.36
CA PRO A 203 13.06 -12.34 11.05
C PRO A 203 12.20 -11.33 10.30
N PHE A 204 10.88 -11.51 10.28
CA PHE A 204 9.94 -10.60 9.65
C PHE A 204 10.08 -9.16 10.18
N PHE A 205 10.16 -9.00 11.50
CA PHE A 205 10.38 -7.70 12.12
C PHE A 205 11.75 -7.10 11.80
N ARG A 206 12.80 -7.93 11.70
CA ARG A 206 14.12 -7.45 11.25
C ARG A 206 14.04 -6.95 9.82
N SER A 207 13.41 -7.70 8.93
CA SER A 207 13.23 -7.25 7.54
C SER A 207 12.46 -5.92 7.48
N ILE A 208 11.38 -5.76 8.25
CA ILE A 208 10.70 -4.46 8.35
C ILE A 208 11.68 -3.36 8.85
N LEU A 209 12.59 -3.65 9.75
CA LEU A 209 13.54 -2.67 10.29
C LEU A 209 14.74 -2.42 9.36
N ASP A 210 15.11 -3.33 8.50
CA ASP A 210 16.27 -3.23 7.62
C ASP A 210 15.95 -2.55 6.28
N HIS A 211 14.70 -2.57 5.84
CA HIS A 211 14.18 -1.93 4.63
C HIS A 211 13.54 -0.57 4.90
#